data_6884d611880262772412a1a1b99e6ca3
#
_entry.id   6884d611880262772412a1a1b99e6ca3
#
_cell.length_a   1.000
_cell.length_b   1.000
_cell.length_c   1.000
_cell.angle_alpha   90.00
_cell.angle_beta   90.00
_cell.angle_gamma   90.00
#
_symmetry.space_group_name_H-M   'P 1'
#
loop_
_entity.id
_entity.type
_entity.pdbx_description
1 polymer ?
#
loop_
_entity_poly.entity_id
_entity_poly.type
_entity_poly.pdbx_seq_one_letter_code
_entity_poly.pdbx_strand_id
1 'polypeptide(L)'
;MNKNVAIIHYNTPELTEATILSIRKHGGEGYRVVVFDNSTDYVDKHGDACKARPFRTICKAERKLWGKGGVKVYNNRHGKIIDLERELEKYPERDEHIGCAQGCWYGSDKHMMTVQKLWELIPEGFVLIDSDVLIKDDFDFMFMPDECCCGYIHKCSGPMQIERLVPMLLWINVPMCEAGGARFFDPDRAWALHQGYDNPKNFWDTGAAFLDDIRRLKPQCHGIAITRERILAVIEHYGGGSWHGNDLLKQAKWLEKNRDLWE
;
A
#
# COMPACT_ATOMS: atom_id res chain seq x y z
N MET A 1 -9.98 18.21 9.97
CA MET A 1 -9.85 16.80 9.58
C MET A 1 -8.53 16.25 10.08
N ASN A 2 -8.51 15.05 10.66
CA ASN A 2 -7.26 14.38 11.02
C ASN A 2 -6.54 13.92 9.74
N LYS A 3 -5.28 14.31 9.57
CA LYS A 3 -4.46 13.89 8.43
C LYS A 3 -3.82 12.54 8.74
N ASN A 4 -4.58 11.45 8.56
CA ASN A 4 -4.05 10.11 8.78
C ASN A 4 -3.24 9.65 7.56
N VAL A 5 -2.07 9.08 7.80
CA VAL A 5 -1.22 8.44 6.80
C VAL A 5 -1.01 6.99 7.20
N ALA A 6 -1.34 6.07 6.32
CA ALA A 6 -1.17 4.63 6.54
C ALA A 6 -0.04 4.08 5.68
N ILE A 7 0.83 3.28 6.29
CA ILE A 7 1.94 2.59 5.64
C ILE A 7 1.80 1.10 5.90
N ILE A 8 1.83 0.30 4.84
CA ILE A 8 1.88 -1.16 4.97
C ILE A 8 3.35 -1.58 4.90
N HIS A 9 3.83 -2.12 6.01
CA HIS A 9 5.19 -2.59 6.16
C HIS A 9 5.29 -4.10 5.91
N TYR A 10 6.29 -4.49 5.10
CA TYR A 10 6.62 -5.89 4.86
C TYR A 10 8.13 -6.09 4.78
N ASN A 11 8.75 -6.47 5.89
CA ASN A 11 10.19 -6.81 5.98
C ASN A 11 11.21 -5.75 5.52
N THR A 12 10.81 -4.48 5.41
CA THR A 12 11.66 -3.36 4.93
C THR A 12 11.76 -2.22 5.96
N PRO A 13 12.22 -2.48 7.19
CA PRO A 13 12.14 -1.50 8.28
C PRO A 13 12.92 -0.21 8.01
N GLU A 14 14.05 -0.27 7.32
CA GLU A 14 14.85 0.93 6.99
C GLU A 14 14.11 1.83 5.98
N LEU A 15 13.48 1.25 4.96
CA LEU A 15 12.66 2.00 4.01
C LEU A 15 11.45 2.63 4.70
N THR A 16 10.73 1.86 5.51
CA THR A 16 9.58 2.34 6.28
C THR A 16 9.95 3.48 7.21
N GLU A 17 11.10 3.38 7.89
CA GLU A 17 11.59 4.44 8.76
C GLU A 17 11.90 5.71 7.98
N ALA A 18 12.64 5.59 6.88
CA ALA A 18 12.94 6.73 6.01
C ALA A 18 11.66 7.37 5.44
N THR A 19 10.65 6.55 5.07
CA THR A 19 9.31 7.05 4.68
C THR A 19 8.70 7.90 5.79
N ILE A 20 8.70 7.43 7.04
CA ILE A 20 8.14 8.17 8.18
C ILE A 20 8.90 9.47 8.42
N LEU A 21 10.24 9.43 8.40
CA LEU A 21 11.08 10.60 8.62
C LEU A 21 10.86 11.64 7.51
N SER A 22 10.75 11.22 6.25
CA SER A 22 10.44 12.13 5.14
C SER A 22 9.06 12.78 5.28
N ILE A 23 8.04 12.04 5.73
CA ILE A 23 6.72 12.61 6.05
C ILE A 23 6.85 13.68 7.13
N ARG A 24 7.63 13.45 8.18
CA ARG A 24 7.85 14.42 9.25
C ARG A 24 8.61 15.65 8.77
N LYS A 25 9.60 15.45 7.91
CA LYS A 25 10.41 16.54 7.37
C LYS A 25 9.62 17.47 6.45
N HIS A 26 8.81 16.91 5.56
CA HIS A 26 8.12 17.66 4.51
C HIS A 26 6.65 17.94 4.82
N GLY A 27 5.96 17.03 5.51
CA GLY A 27 4.56 17.21 5.91
C GLY A 27 4.37 17.86 7.29
N GLY A 28 5.46 17.96 8.08
CA GLY A 28 5.41 18.54 9.42
C GLY A 28 4.71 17.67 10.48
N GLU A 29 4.34 18.26 11.60
CA GLU A 29 3.78 17.56 12.77
C GLU A 29 2.29 17.22 12.64
N GLY A 30 1.62 17.70 11.61
CA GLY A 30 0.15 17.56 11.45
C GLY A 30 -0.33 16.16 11.08
N TYR A 31 0.58 15.27 10.65
CA TYR A 31 0.21 13.94 10.18
C TYR A 31 0.24 12.90 11.29
N ARG A 32 -0.83 12.11 11.38
CA ARG A 32 -0.92 10.93 12.23
C ARG A 32 -0.51 9.71 11.42
N VAL A 33 0.69 9.21 11.66
CA VAL A 33 1.24 8.06 10.93
C VAL A 33 0.82 6.75 11.59
N VAL A 34 0.33 5.82 10.78
CA VAL A 34 -0.07 4.46 11.16
C VAL A 34 0.73 3.47 10.32
N VAL A 35 1.41 2.54 10.95
CA VAL A 35 2.12 1.44 10.27
C VAL A 35 1.38 0.14 10.55
N PHE A 36 1.02 -0.59 9.50
CA PHE A 36 0.51 -1.95 9.60
C PHE A 36 1.63 -2.93 9.26
N ASP A 37 2.14 -3.64 10.26
CA ASP A 37 3.30 -4.51 10.15
C ASP A 37 2.89 -5.96 9.83
N ASN A 38 3.03 -6.33 8.56
CA ASN A 38 2.81 -7.66 8.01
C ASN A 38 4.09 -8.51 7.91
N SER A 39 5.16 -8.14 8.61
CA SER A 39 6.42 -8.88 8.53
C SER A 39 6.24 -10.35 8.88
N THR A 40 6.77 -11.22 8.03
CA THR A 40 6.73 -12.67 8.19
C THR A 40 8.07 -13.28 7.74
N ASP A 41 8.34 -14.50 8.16
CA ASP A 41 9.43 -15.29 7.59
C ASP A 41 9.13 -15.57 6.11
N TYR A 42 10.14 -15.60 5.27
CA TYR A 42 9.98 -15.76 3.82
C TYR A 42 11.17 -16.51 3.22
N VAL A 43 11.02 -16.92 1.98
CA VAL A 43 12.11 -17.49 1.18
C VAL A 43 12.53 -16.43 0.15
N ASP A 44 13.80 -16.13 0.08
CA ASP A 44 14.31 -15.14 -0.86
C ASP A 44 14.41 -15.69 -2.30
N LYS A 45 14.85 -14.83 -3.22
CA LYS A 45 15.01 -15.19 -4.65
C LYS A 45 16.06 -16.27 -4.93
N HIS A 46 16.89 -16.60 -3.94
CA HIS A 46 17.92 -17.64 -4.03
C HIS A 46 17.47 -18.96 -3.39
N GLY A 47 16.26 -18.99 -2.79
CA GLY A 47 15.74 -20.15 -2.07
C GLY A 47 16.14 -20.20 -0.59
N ASP A 48 16.77 -19.16 -0.07
CA ASP A 48 17.22 -19.11 1.31
C ASP A 48 16.09 -18.67 2.26
N ALA A 49 15.97 -19.37 3.39
CA ALA A 49 14.99 -19.03 4.43
C ALA A 49 15.43 -17.78 5.20
N CYS A 50 14.65 -16.74 5.12
CA CYS A 50 14.87 -15.45 5.75
C CYS A 50 13.90 -15.20 6.90
N LYS A 51 14.40 -14.60 7.97
CA LYS A 51 13.59 -14.23 9.13
C LYS A 51 12.85 -12.91 8.92
N ALA A 52 11.65 -12.85 9.47
CA ALA A 52 10.87 -11.62 9.52
C ALA A 52 11.68 -10.45 10.07
N ARG A 53 11.54 -9.29 9.43
CA ARG A 53 12.19 -8.03 9.81
C ARG A 53 11.12 -7.01 10.25
N PRO A 54 10.56 -7.17 11.47
CA PRO A 54 9.45 -6.34 11.93
C PRO A 54 9.90 -4.92 12.23
N PHE A 55 9.06 -3.97 11.86
CA PHE A 55 9.31 -2.55 12.06
C PHE A 55 9.68 -2.19 13.52
N ARG A 56 8.92 -2.70 14.51
CA ARG A 56 9.17 -2.43 15.93
C ARG A 56 10.51 -2.90 16.46
N THR A 57 11.14 -3.89 15.86
CA THR A 57 12.38 -4.49 16.39
C THR A 57 13.58 -3.59 16.11
N ILE A 58 13.61 -2.90 14.99
CA ILE A 58 14.73 -2.08 14.55
C ILE A 58 14.59 -0.64 15.07
N CYS A 59 13.41 -0.07 15.03
CA CYS A 59 13.17 1.32 15.38
C CYS A 59 12.98 1.61 16.89
N LYS A 60 13.20 0.63 17.76
CA LYS A 60 13.06 0.83 19.23
C LYS A 60 13.98 1.91 19.81
N ALA A 61 15.18 2.07 19.27
CA ALA A 61 16.17 3.03 19.77
C ALA A 61 15.82 4.49 19.44
N GLU A 62 15.04 4.73 18.41
CA GLU A 62 14.81 6.06 17.81
C GLU A 62 13.43 6.67 18.07
N ARG A 63 12.62 6.03 18.93
CA ARG A 63 11.29 6.54 19.33
C ARG A 63 11.28 8.00 19.80
N LYS A 64 12.44 8.54 20.21
CA LYS A 64 12.60 9.95 20.62
C LYS A 64 12.50 10.94 19.45
N LEU A 65 12.77 10.49 18.20
CA LEU A 65 12.74 11.33 17.01
C LEU A 65 11.33 11.49 16.41
N TRP A 66 10.36 10.71 16.85
CA TRP A 66 9.05 10.60 16.19
C TRP A 66 8.02 11.64 16.61
N GLY A 67 8.46 12.78 17.11
CA GLY A 67 7.65 13.97 17.37
C GLY A 67 6.42 13.75 18.26
N LYS A 68 5.71 14.80 18.62
CA LYS A 68 4.51 14.77 19.48
C LYS A 68 3.33 14.00 18.86
N GLY A 69 3.31 13.79 17.51
CA GLY A 69 2.26 13.07 16.80
C GLY A 69 2.31 11.55 16.93
N GLY A 70 3.43 10.98 17.36
CA GLY A 70 3.64 9.54 17.51
C GLY A 70 3.43 8.74 16.22
N VAL A 71 3.93 7.49 16.23
CA VAL A 71 3.61 6.50 15.18
C VAL A 71 2.84 5.37 15.84
N LYS A 72 1.62 5.10 15.36
CA LYS A 72 0.83 3.95 15.81
C LYS A 72 1.20 2.75 14.97
N VAL A 73 1.63 1.66 15.59
CA VAL A 73 1.97 0.42 14.91
C VAL A 73 0.94 -0.66 15.24
N TYR A 74 0.28 -1.18 14.21
CA TYR A 74 -0.53 -2.38 14.27
C TYR A 74 0.33 -3.58 13.87
N ASN A 75 0.62 -4.46 14.82
CA ASN A 75 1.47 -5.61 14.61
C ASN A 75 0.63 -6.82 14.21
N ASN A 76 0.63 -7.13 12.91
CA ASN A 76 -0.09 -8.28 12.34
C ASN A 76 0.77 -9.55 12.23
N ARG A 77 1.95 -9.60 12.83
CA ARG A 77 2.80 -10.78 12.81
C ARG A 77 2.03 -12.02 13.29
N HIS A 78 2.17 -13.12 12.55
CA HIS A 78 1.46 -14.37 12.81
C HIS A 78 -0.07 -14.23 12.77
N GLY A 79 -0.60 -13.36 11.93
CA GLY A 79 -2.03 -13.22 11.71
C GLY A 79 -2.83 -12.69 12.92
N LYS A 80 -2.19 -11.94 13.82
CA LYS A 80 -2.83 -11.48 15.08
C LYS A 80 -4.01 -10.54 14.90
N ILE A 81 -4.06 -9.80 13.79
CA ILE A 81 -5.14 -8.84 13.49
C ILE A 81 -6.00 -9.38 12.36
N ILE A 82 -5.35 -9.86 11.29
CA ILE A 82 -5.98 -10.56 10.19
C ILE A 82 -5.04 -11.69 9.73
N ASP A 83 -5.53 -12.90 9.72
CA ASP A 83 -4.80 -14.06 9.20
C ASP A 83 -4.97 -14.09 7.67
N LEU A 84 -4.03 -13.44 6.99
CA LEU A 84 -4.07 -13.27 5.53
C LEU A 84 -3.97 -14.60 4.79
N GLU A 85 -3.25 -15.58 5.32
CA GLU A 85 -3.15 -16.93 4.73
C GLU A 85 -4.52 -17.62 4.78
N ARG A 86 -5.10 -17.68 5.98
CA ARG A 86 -6.42 -18.28 6.19
C ARG A 86 -7.53 -17.56 5.41
N GLU A 87 -7.44 -16.23 5.24
CA GLU A 87 -8.39 -15.51 4.40
C GLU A 87 -8.26 -15.91 2.94
N LEU A 88 -7.04 -16.12 2.44
CA LEU A 88 -6.80 -16.57 1.06
C LEU A 88 -7.23 -18.01 0.80
N GLU A 89 -7.12 -18.90 1.81
CA GLU A 89 -7.61 -20.29 1.72
C GLU A 89 -9.11 -20.40 1.41
N LYS A 90 -9.88 -19.35 1.70
CA LYS A 90 -11.31 -19.29 1.34
C LYS A 90 -11.56 -19.19 -0.17
N TYR A 91 -10.52 -18.92 -0.95
CA TYR A 91 -10.58 -18.72 -2.39
C TYR A 91 -9.59 -19.64 -3.13
N PRO A 92 -9.73 -20.97 -2.99
CA PRO A 92 -8.77 -21.95 -3.53
C PRO A 92 -8.66 -21.93 -5.05
N GLU A 93 -9.73 -21.56 -5.75
CA GLU A 93 -9.77 -21.51 -7.22
C GLU A 93 -8.84 -20.44 -7.82
N ARG A 94 -8.30 -19.55 -7.01
CA ARG A 94 -7.33 -18.54 -7.44
C ARG A 94 -5.96 -19.12 -7.78
N ASP A 95 -5.57 -20.22 -7.15
CA ASP A 95 -4.26 -20.82 -7.34
C ASP A 95 -4.11 -21.55 -8.68
N GLU A 96 -5.19 -22.06 -9.25
CA GLU A 96 -5.15 -22.84 -10.49
C GLU A 96 -5.00 -22.01 -11.76
N HIS A 97 -5.35 -20.72 -11.72
CA HIS A 97 -5.38 -19.85 -12.90
C HIS A 97 -4.18 -18.94 -13.07
N ILE A 98 -3.20 -19.03 -12.20
CA ILE A 98 -2.10 -18.08 -12.15
C ILE A 98 -0.88 -18.64 -12.87
N GLY A 99 -0.85 -18.49 -14.19
CA GLY A 99 0.36 -18.68 -14.99
C GLY A 99 1.41 -17.58 -14.83
N CYS A 100 1.37 -16.84 -13.73
CA CYS A 100 2.40 -15.89 -13.33
C CYS A 100 3.37 -16.59 -12.38
N ALA A 101 4.66 -16.37 -12.55
CA ALA A 101 5.68 -16.90 -11.68
C ALA A 101 5.26 -16.73 -10.20
N GLN A 102 5.27 -17.84 -9.48
CA GLN A 102 4.84 -17.98 -8.10
C GLN A 102 5.09 -16.74 -7.23
N GLY A 103 4.06 -16.18 -6.65
CA GLY A 103 4.16 -15.16 -5.61
C GLY A 103 3.64 -13.76 -5.93
N CYS A 104 3.44 -13.38 -7.20
CA CYS A 104 3.01 -12.02 -7.54
C CYS A 104 1.61 -11.68 -7.03
N TRP A 105 0.65 -12.52 -7.28
CA TRP A 105 -0.75 -12.37 -6.87
C TRP A 105 -0.95 -12.37 -5.38
N TYR A 106 -0.28 -13.28 -4.73
CA TYR A 106 -0.33 -13.48 -3.30
C TYR A 106 0.08 -12.22 -2.53
N GLY A 107 1.08 -11.49 -3.03
CA GLY A 107 1.51 -10.20 -2.48
C GLY A 107 0.44 -9.11 -2.65
N SER A 108 -0.16 -9.00 -3.83
CA SER A 108 -1.19 -8.00 -4.12
C SER A 108 -2.48 -8.27 -3.33
N ASP A 109 -2.91 -9.51 -3.21
CA ASP A 109 -4.09 -9.90 -2.43
C ASP A 109 -3.89 -9.58 -0.94
N LYS A 110 -2.76 -9.97 -0.36
CA LYS A 110 -2.43 -9.63 1.02
C LYS A 110 -2.39 -8.12 1.25
N HIS A 111 -1.87 -7.37 0.29
CA HIS A 111 -1.85 -5.92 0.35
C HIS A 111 -3.27 -5.35 0.33
N MET A 112 -4.12 -5.78 -0.60
CA MET A 112 -5.52 -5.33 -0.71
C MET A 112 -6.35 -5.66 0.55
N MET A 113 -6.22 -6.87 1.08
CA MET A 113 -6.86 -7.27 2.34
C MET A 113 -6.39 -6.41 3.50
N THR A 114 -5.10 -6.07 3.55
CA THR A 114 -4.55 -5.18 4.57
C THR A 114 -5.12 -3.78 4.45
N VAL A 115 -5.24 -3.23 3.25
CA VAL A 115 -5.87 -1.92 3.05
C VAL A 115 -7.33 -1.94 3.49
N GLN A 116 -8.08 -3.00 3.15
CA GLN A 116 -9.47 -3.16 3.61
C GLN A 116 -9.55 -3.24 5.14
N LYS A 117 -8.58 -3.89 5.79
CA LYS A 117 -8.50 -3.92 7.26
C LYS A 117 -8.16 -2.55 7.87
N LEU A 118 -7.35 -1.75 7.18
CA LEU A 118 -7.07 -0.37 7.60
C LEU A 118 -8.32 0.51 7.61
N TRP A 119 -9.33 0.24 6.77
CA TRP A 119 -10.62 0.96 6.82
C TRP A 119 -11.30 0.82 8.18
N GLU A 120 -11.27 -0.38 8.77
CA GLU A 120 -11.83 -0.60 10.11
C GLU A 120 -11.01 0.09 11.22
N LEU A 121 -9.70 0.22 11.00
CA LEU A 121 -8.76 0.75 12.00
C LEU A 121 -8.62 2.28 11.94
N ILE A 122 -8.94 2.87 10.79
CA ILE A 122 -8.86 4.32 10.50
C ILE A 122 -10.15 4.75 9.77
N PRO A 123 -11.29 4.70 10.45
CA PRO A 123 -12.60 4.91 9.82
C PRO A 123 -12.81 6.33 9.30
N GLU A 124 -11.97 7.29 9.67
CA GLU A 124 -12.07 8.68 9.17
C GLU A 124 -11.47 8.82 7.76
N GLY A 125 -10.74 7.82 7.27
CA GLY A 125 -9.98 7.87 6.02
C GLY A 125 -8.50 8.20 6.22
N PHE A 126 -7.70 7.95 5.19
CA PHE A 126 -6.24 8.06 5.24
C PHE A 126 -5.63 8.20 3.86
N VAL A 127 -4.43 8.77 3.80
CA VAL A 127 -3.54 8.62 2.65
C VAL A 127 -2.73 7.34 2.84
N LEU A 128 -2.87 6.40 1.92
CA LEU A 128 -2.02 5.20 1.82
C LEU A 128 -0.71 5.58 1.13
N ILE A 129 0.40 5.19 1.73
CA ILE A 129 1.75 5.36 1.19
C ILE A 129 2.47 4.01 1.24
N ASP A 130 3.09 3.61 0.14
CA ASP A 130 3.95 2.42 0.14
C ASP A 130 5.19 2.62 1.03
N SER A 131 5.67 1.56 1.64
CA SER A 131 6.80 1.60 2.58
C SER A 131 8.16 1.95 1.94
N ASP A 132 8.20 2.09 0.63
CA ASP A 132 9.38 2.41 -0.17
C ASP A 132 9.23 3.75 -0.92
N VAL A 133 8.47 4.67 -0.34
CA VAL A 133 8.23 6.01 -0.86
C VAL A 133 8.81 7.05 0.10
N LEU A 134 9.61 8.00 -0.41
CA LEU A 134 10.05 9.18 0.33
C LEU A 134 9.26 10.41 -0.11
N ILE A 135 8.83 11.21 0.85
CA ILE A 135 8.15 12.49 0.60
C ILE A 135 9.20 13.57 0.33
N LYS A 136 9.03 14.33 -0.75
CA LYS A 136 9.90 15.44 -1.16
C LYS A 136 9.31 16.81 -0.88
N ASP A 137 7.99 16.89 -0.83
CA ASP A 137 7.28 18.17 -0.66
C ASP A 137 5.90 17.91 -0.05
N ASP A 138 5.19 18.98 0.30
CA ASP A 138 3.84 18.92 0.86
C ASP A 138 2.87 18.19 -0.06
N PHE A 139 2.12 17.27 0.54
CA PHE A 139 1.10 16.47 -0.14
C PHE A 139 -0.32 16.67 0.42
N ASP A 140 -0.56 17.79 1.09
CA ASP A 140 -1.87 18.14 1.67
C ASP A 140 -3.01 18.13 0.64
N PHE A 141 -2.67 18.39 -0.62
CA PHE A 141 -3.64 18.31 -1.72
C PHE A 141 -4.25 16.92 -1.94
N MET A 142 -3.67 15.89 -1.33
CA MET A 142 -4.23 14.53 -1.38
C MET A 142 -5.47 14.38 -0.50
N PHE A 143 -5.58 15.16 0.59
CA PHE A 143 -6.71 15.06 1.53
C PHE A 143 -7.94 15.78 0.98
N MET A 144 -8.76 15.06 0.26
CA MET A 144 -9.97 15.55 -0.38
C MET A 144 -11.22 15.03 0.33
N PRO A 145 -11.80 15.79 1.29
CA PRO A 145 -12.92 15.32 2.10
C PRO A 145 -14.21 15.09 1.31
N ASP A 146 -14.33 15.73 0.16
CA ASP A 146 -15.52 15.66 -0.70
C ASP A 146 -15.41 14.59 -1.79
N GLU A 147 -14.30 13.82 -1.79
CA GLU A 147 -14.03 12.77 -2.77
C GLU A 147 -13.81 11.42 -2.10
N CYS A 148 -14.31 10.34 -2.69
CA CYS A 148 -14.08 8.97 -2.20
C CYS A 148 -12.60 8.61 -2.23
N CYS A 149 -11.89 9.03 -3.26
CA CYS A 149 -10.45 8.82 -3.38
C CYS A 149 -9.79 9.89 -4.24
N CYS A 150 -8.46 9.98 -4.08
CA CYS A 150 -7.60 10.80 -4.91
C CYS A 150 -6.27 10.09 -5.12
N GLY A 151 -5.87 9.86 -6.37
CA GLY A 151 -4.64 9.12 -6.65
C GLY A 151 -4.28 9.03 -8.13
N TYR A 152 -3.13 8.43 -8.40
CA TYR A 152 -2.66 8.20 -9.76
C TYR A 152 -3.24 6.91 -10.33
N ILE A 153 -3.86 7.02 -11.51
CA ILE A 153 -4.32 5.87 -12.28
C ILE A 153 -3.22 5.42 -13.22
N HIS A 154 -2.66 4.26 -12.97
CA HIS A 154 -1.70 3.61 -13.85
C HIS A 154 -2.42 2.68 -14.84
N LYS A 155 -2.07 2.79 -16.10
CA LYS A 155 -2.49 1.85 -17.15
C LYS A 155 -1.32 0.94 -17.47
N CYS A 156 -1.45 -0.34 -17.15
CA CYS A 156 -0.44 -1.32 -17.50
C CYS A 156 -0.35 -1.44 -19.03
N SER A 157 0.88 -1.39 -19.56
CA SER A 157 1.14 -1.66 -20.97
C SER A 157 1.11 -3.16 -21.27
N GLY A 158 0.76 -3.54 -22.47
CA GLY A 158 0.73 -4.93 -22.91
C GLY A 158 -0.68 -5.54 -22.96
N PRO A 159 -0.79 -6.85 -23.10
CA PRO A 159 -2.07 -7.53 -23.28
C PRO A 159 -3.02 -7.38 -22.09
N MET A 160 -2.52 -6.94 -20.96
CA MET A 160 -3.31 -6.87 -19.72
C MET A 160 -4.18 -5.62 -19.59
N GLN A 161 -3.86 -4.54 -20.25
CA GLN A 161 -4.60 -3.26 -20.27
C GLN A 161 -5.36 -2.86 -18.98
N ILE A 162 -4.95 -3.39 -17.82
CA ILE A 162 -5.61 -3.14 -16.54
C ILE A 162 -5.23 -1.73 -16.07
N GLU A 163 -6.25 -0.97 -15.69
CA GLU A 163 -6.07 0.30 -15.00
C GLU A 163 -6.22 0.07 -13.49
N ARG A 164 -5.39 0.74 -12.71
CA ARG A 164 -5.43 0.65 -11.26
C ARG A 164 -5.08 1.97 -10.58
N LEU A 165 -5.63 2.21 -9.40
CA LEU A 165 -5.14 3.24 -8.49
C LEU A 165 -3.87 2.74 -7.81
N VAL A 166 -2.78 3.47 -7.96
CA VAL A 166 -1.48 3.05 -7.43
C VAL A 166 -1.34 3.46 -5.97
N PRO A 167 -0.97 2.54 -5.06
CA PRO A 167 -0.94 2.81 -3.62
C PRO A 167 0.25 3.66 -3.15
N MET A 168 1.17 4.04 -4.05
CA MET A 168 2.36 4.84 -3.67
C MET A 168 2.02 6.20 -3.03
N LEU A 169 0.86 6.77 -3.37
CA LEU A 169 0.26 7.94 -2.71
C LEU A 169 -1.22 7.97 -3.09
N LEU A 170 -2.12 7.49 -2.21
CA LEU A 170 -3.54 7.32 -2.51
C LEU A 170 -4.39 7.75 -1.32
N TRP A 171 -5.21 8.78 -1.50
CA TRP A 171 -6.24 9.15 -0.53
C TRP A 171 -7.45 8.21 -0.62
N ILE A 172 -7.93 7.77 0.52
CA ILE A 172 -9.13 6.95 0.69
C ILE A 172 -10.02 7.59 1.76
N ASN A 173 -11.19 8.05 1.35
CA ASN A 173 -12.22 8.57 2.24
C ASN A 173 -13.15 7.42 2.64
N VAL A 174 -12.84 6.77 3.74
CA VAL A 174 -13.55 5.57 4.17
C VAL A 174 -15.06 5.82 4.32
N PRO A 175 -15.53 6.89 5.01
CA PRO A 175 -16.97 7.15 5.14
C PRO A 175 -17.69 7.29 3.80
N MET A 176 -17.11 7.99 2.83
CA MET A 176 -17.72 8.15 1.51
C MET A 176 -17.70 6.85 0.70
N CYS A 177 -16.61 6.09 0.78
CA CYS A 177 -16.51 4.79 0.12
C CYS A 177 -17.56 3.81 0.66
N GLU A 178 -17.71 3.73 1.99
CA GLU A 178 -18.71 2.86 2.63
C GLU A 178 -20.15 3.29 2.29
N ALA A 179 -20.45 4.59 2.37
CA ALA A 179 -21.75 5.13 1.99
C ALA A 179 -22.09 4.85 0.51
N GLY A 180 -21.10 4.88 -0.37
CA GLY A 180 -21.23 4.56 -1.78
C GLY A 180 -21.22 3.06 -2.07
N GLY A 181 -20.86 2.20 -1.11
CA GLY A 181 -20.72 0.75 -1.28
C GLY A 181 -19.43 0.30 -1.99
N ALA A 182 -18.42 1.17 -2.07
CA ALA A 182 -17.11 0.81 -2.60
C ALA A 182 -16.29 0.03 -1.56
N ARG A 183 -15.45 -0.90 -2.04
CA ARG A 183 -14.52 -1.68 -1.24
C ARG A 183 -13.15 -1.71 -1.88
N PHE A 184 -12.11 -1.73 -1.07
CA PHE A 184 -10.75 -1.87 -1.59
C PHE A 184 -10.45 -3.32 -2.00
N PHE A 185 -10.96 -4.26 -1.25
CA PHE A 185 -10.89 -5.68 -1.53
C PHE A 185 -12.29 -6.31 -1.47
N ASP A 186 -12.71 -6.88 -2.58
CA ASP A 186 -13.89 -7.71 -2.69
C ASP A 186 -13.49 -8.98 -3.44
N PRO A 187 -13.39 -10.12 -2.75
CA PRO A 187 -12.89 -11.36 -3.35
C PRO A 187 -13.81 -11.90 -4.44
N ASP A 188 -15.13 -11.85 -4.24
CA ASP A 188 -16.08 -12.37 -5.21
C ASP A 188 -16.03 -11.57 -6.52
N ARG A 189 -15.83 -10.27 -6.39
CA ARG A 189 -15.73 -9.37 -7.50
C ARG A 189 -14.37 -9.41 -8.19
N ALA A 190 -13.32 -9.50 -7.43
CA ALA A 190 -11.98 -9.71 -7.98
C ALA A 190 -11.93 -10.98 -8.82
N TRP A 191 -12.62 -12.03 -8.39
CA TRP A 191 -12.80 -13.26 -9.15
C TRP A 191 -13.62 -13.07 -10.43
N ALA A 192 -14.79 -12.42 -10.35
CA ALA A 192 -15.65 -12.15 -11.50
C ALA A 192 -14.94 -11.33 -12.59
N LEU A 193 -14.15 -10.34 -12.20
CA LEU A 193 -13.36 -9.54 -13.13
C LEU A 193 -12.21 -10.36 -13.76
N HIS A 194 -11.63 -11.28 -13.01
CA HIS A 194 -10.61 -12.18 -13.52
C HIS A 194 -11.16 -13.14 -14.58
N GLN A 195 -12.35 -13.70 -14.36
CA GLN A 195 -13.00 -14.58 -15.32
C GLN A 195 -13.49 -13.85 -16.60
N GLY A 196 -13.83 -12.58 -16.49
CA GLY A 196 -14.26 -11.75 -17.63
C GLY A 196 -13.14 -11.41 -18.62
N TYR A 197 -11.90 -11.71 -18.28
CA TYR A 197 -10.75 -11.53 -19.15
C TYR A 197 -10.38 -12.90 -19.77
N ASP A 198 -10.64 -13.09 -21.06
CA ASP A 198 -10.33 -14.31 -21.83
C ASP A 198 -8.83 -14.72 -21.85
N ASN A 199 -7.99 -14.01 -21.11
CA ASN A 199 -6.58 -14.24 -21.07
C ASN A 199 -6.13 -14.56 -19.63
N PRO A 200 -5.68 -15.79 -19.33
CA PRO A 200 -5.17 -16.19 -18.00
C PRO A 200 -3.90 -15.41 -17.56
N LYS A 201 -3.37 -14.54 -18.43
CA LYS A 201 -2.28 -13.61 -18.11
C LYS A 201 -2.80 -12.25 -17.64
N ASN A 202 -4.08 -12.05 -17.51
CA ASN A 202 -4.64 -10.81 -17.00
C ASN A 202 -4.40 -10.72 -15.51
N PHE A 203 -3.45 -9.91 -15.18
CA PHE A 203 -2.95 -9.69 -13.83
C PHE A 203 -3.85 -8.71 -13.09
N TRP A 204 -4.39 -9.18 -11.99
CA TRP A 204 -5.14 -8.36 -11.06
C TRP A 204 -4.18 -7.77 -10.02
N ASP A 205 -4.03 -6.47 -9.99
CA ASP A 205 -3.08 -5.81 -9.08
C ASP A 205 -3.78 -4.89 -8.08
N THR A 206 -3.07 -4.54 -7.01
CA THR A 206 -3.55 -3.66 -5.95
C THR A 206 -4.18 -2.38 -6.50
N GLY A 207 -5.41 -2.09 -6.07
CA GLY A 207 -6.15 -0.89 -6.45
C GLY A 207 -6.96 -1.00 -7.73
N ALA A 208 -6.91 -2.11 -8.48
CA ALA A 208 -7.71 -2.29 -9.69
C ALA A 208 -9.20 -2.49 -9.35
N ALA A 209 -9.54 -3.37 -8.39
CA ALA A 209 -10.90 -3.58 -7.94
C ALA A 209 -11.52 -2.30 -7.39
N PHE A 210 -10.75 -1.57 -6.60
CA PHE A 210 -11.19 -0.30 -6.04
C PHE A 210 -11.48 0.75 -7.11
N LEU A 211 -10.60 0.90 -8.11
CA LEU A 211 -10.85 1.80 -9.24
C LEU A 211 -12.13 1.44 -9.99
N ASP A 212 -12.36 0.15 -10.22
CA ASP A 212 -13.56 -0.30 -10.91
C ASP A 212 -14.81 -0.04 -10.06
N ASP A 213 -14.74 -0.20 -8.72
CA ASP A 213 -15.83 0.18 -7.82
C ASP A 213 -16.14 1.67 -7.92
N ILE A 214 -15.14 2.53 -7.82
CA ILE A 214 -15.32 3.97 -7.94
C ILE A 214 -16.00 4.35 -9.26
N ARG A 215 -15.64 3.69 -10.36
CA ARG A 215 -16.24 3.95 -11.68
C ARG A 215 -17.67 3.45 -11.79
N ARG A 216 -17.95 2.27 -11.24
CA ARG A 216 -19.27 1.63 -11.30
C ARG A 216 -20.30 2.31 -10.41
N LEU A 217 -19.90 2.81 -9.27
CA LEU A 217 -20.77 3.37 -8.24
C LEU A 217 -21.09 4.85 -8.43
N LYS A 218 -20.61 5.48 -9.51
CA LYS A 218 -21.02 6.86 -9.84
C LYS A 218 -22.53 6.96 -10.01
N PRO A 219 -23.17 8.02 -9.52
CA PRO A 219 -22.63 9.22 -8.86
C PRO A 219 -22.42 9.08 -7.34
N GLN A 220 -22.70 7.94 -6.74
CA GLN A 220 -22.66 7.74 -5.27
C GLN A 220 -21.24 7.77 -4.72
N CYS A 221 -20.27 7.35 -5.55
CA CYS A 221 -18.88 7.37 -5.20
C CYS A 221 -18.08 7.90 -6.40
N HIS A 222 -17.25 8.90 -6.20
CA HIS A 222 -16.38 9.45 -7.22
C HIS A 222 -15.00 9.73 -6.68
N GLY A 223 -14.03 9.84 -7.56
CA GLY A 223 -12.64 10.08 -7.19
C GLY A 223 -11.94 10.95 -8.21
N ILE A 224 -10.87 11.56 -7.78
CA ILE A 224 -10.02 12.42 -8.61
C ILE A 224 -8.76 11.68 -9.02
N ALA A 225 -8.55 11.60 -10.34
CA ALA A 225 -7.29 11.14 -10.89
C ALA A 225 -6.26 12.28 -10.88
N ILE A 226 -5.09 12.00 -10.32
CA ILE A 226 -3.94 12.91 -10.33
C ILE A 226 -2.94 12.45 -11.37
N THR A 227 -2.30 13.38 -12.06
CA THR A 227 -1.28 13.02 -13.04
C THR A 227 -0.05 12.42 -12.37
N ARG A 228 0.66 11.55 -13.11
CA ARG A 228 1.88 10.94 -12.63
C ARG A 228 2.93 11.98 -12.26
N GLU A 229 3.06 13.02 -13.08
CA GLU A 229 4.01 14.12 -12.88
C GLU A 229 3.76 14.82 -11.55
N ARG A 230 2.49 15.09 -11.20
CA ARG A 230 2.14 15.75 -9.94
C ARG A 230 2.46 14.86 -8.74
N ILE A 231 2.23 13.54 -8.83
CA ILE A 231 2.63 12.61 -7.78
C ILE A 231 4.16 12.57 -7.65
N LEU A 232 4.89 12.37 -8.75
CA LEU A 232 6.34 12.32 -8.73
C LEU A 232 7.02 13.65 -8.37
N ALA A 233 6.30 14.77 -8.44
CA ALA A 233 6.80 16.05 -7.92
C ALA A 233 6.97 16.01 -6.40
N VAL A 234 6.08 15.31 -5.69
CA VAL A 234 6.06 15.28 -4.21
C VAL A 234 6.62 14.00 -3.59
N ILE A 235 6.93 12.98 -4.40
CA ILE A 235 7.52 11.72 -3.89
C ILE A 235 8.75 11.30 -4.69
N GLU A 236 9.60 10.49 -4.03
CA GLU A 236 10.61 9.64 -4.63
C GLU A 236 10.26 8.19 -4.33
N HIS A 237 10.18 7.33 -5.35
CA HIS A 237 9.72 5.95 -5.20
C HIS A 237 10.83 4.96 -5.56
N TYR A 238 11.18 4.07 -4.64
CA TYR A 238 12.18 3.04 -4.87
C TYR A 238 11.74 2.03 -5.94
N GLY A 239 10.45 1.70 -5.94
CA GLY A 239 9.83 0.80 -6.89
C GLY A 239 10.13 -0.68 -6.66
N GLY A 240 9.18 -1.38 -6.06
CA GLY A 240 9.26 -2.82 -5.83
C GLY A 240 10.07 -3.25 -4.62
N GLY A 241 10.17 -2.40 -3.61
CA GLY A 241 10.89 -2.71 -2.36
C GLY A 241 10.38 -3.96 -1.66
N SER A 242 9.07 -4.20 -1.68
CA SER A 242 8.45 -5.40 -1.14
C SER A 242 8.61 -6.64 -2.03
N TRP A 243 8.77 -6.47 -3.34
CA TRP A 243 8.89 -7.56 -4.31
C TRP A 243 10.31 -8.10 -4.45
N HIS A 244 11.25 -7.18 -4.44
CA HIS A 244 12.68 -7.50 -4.52
C HIS A 244 13.30 -7.48 -3.13
N GLY A 245 12.48 -7.46 -2.14
CA GLY A 245 12.51 -7.28 -0.71
C GLY A 245 13.82 -7.36 0.00
N ASN A 246 14.86 -7.81 -0.61
CA ASN A 246 15.99 -8.27 0.15
C ASN A 246 17.34 -7.99 -0.48
N ASP A 247 17.35 -7.15 -1.50
CA ASP A 247 18.60 -6.53 -1.91
C ASP A 247 18.89 -5.34 -0.97
N LEU A 248 19.31 -5.70 0.25
CA LEU A 248 19.64 -4.72 1.30
C LEU A 248 20.69 -3.72 0.85
N LEU A 249 21.61 -4.16 -0.01
CA LEU A 249 22.65 -3.28 -0.55
C LEU A 249 22.05 -2.25 -1.52
N LYS A 250 21.12 -2.67 -2.36
CA LYS A 250 20.41 -1.75 -3.27
C LYS A 250 19.54 -0.77 -2.49
N GLN A 251 18.83 -1.24 -1.47
CA GLN A 251 18.05 -0.38 -0.58
C GLN A 251 18.94 0.66 0.12
N ALA A 252 20.05 0.21 0.72
CA ALA A 252 20.99 1.11 1.40
C ALA A 252 21.57 2.17 0.46
N LYS A 253 21.95 1.80 -0.76
CA LYS A 253 22.44 2.75 -1.77
C LYS A 253 21.38 3.76 -2.19
N TRP A 254 20.13 3.34 -2.30
CA TRP A 254 19.03 4.24 -2.65
C TRP A 254 18.71 5.20 -1.50
N LEU A 255 18.68 4.71 -0.26
CA LEU A 255 18.50 5.55 0.92
C LEU A 255 19.66 6.57 1.06
N GLU A 256 20.88 6.13 0.85
CA GLU A 256 22.05 7.01 0.88
C GLU A 256 21.96 8.10 -0.20
N LYS A 257 21.58 7.74 -1.43
CA LYS A 257 21.40 8.70 -2.52
C LYS A 257 20.34 9.77 -2.20
N ASN A 258 19.30 9.40 -1.44
CA ASN A 258 18.16 10.26 -1.11
C ASN A 258 18.17 10.70 0.37
N ARG A 259 19.35 10.72 0.99
CA ARG A 259 19.51 11.02 2.43
C ARG A 259 18.92 12.37 2.83
N ASP A 260 19.05 13.36 1.96
CA ASP A 260 18.51 14.71 2.15
C ASP A 260 16.97 14.76 2.25
N LEU A 261 16.26 13.73 1.81
CA LEU A 261 14.81 13.69 1.92
C LEU A 261 14.31 13.23 3.29
N TRP A 262 15.12 12.55 4.08
CA TRP A 262 14.67 11.95 5.34
C TRP A 262 15.56 12.22 6.57
N GLU A 263 16.82 12.56 6.43
CA GLU A 263 17.66 13.13 7.48
C GLU A 263 17.51 14.67 7.55
#